data_9274416eb34d7c424fa50a30b97f621f
#
_entry.id   9274416eb34d7c424fa50a30b97f621f
#
_cell.length_a   1.000
_cell.length_b   1.000
_cell.length_c   1.000
_cell.angle_alpha   90.00
_cell.angle_beta   90.00
_cell.angle_gamma   90.00
#
_symmetry.space_group_name_H-M   'P 1'
#
loop_
_entity.id
_entity.type
_entity.pdbx_description
1 polymer ?
#
loop_
_entity_poly.entity_id
_entity_poly.type
_entity_poly.pdbx_seq_one_letter_code
_entity_poly.pdbx_strand_id
1 'polypeptide(L)'
;VTGAAPGAARTLARVTATDRTPADLLRSALAADPARPLVTFYDDATGERVELSVATFANWVAKTANLLQDGLSAEPGDRVALLLPAHWQTAVWLLACSSVGVVADVAGDPARADFVVAGPGSFEAGLACRGERYALSLAPLGRRFVPGPPEGYDDYAVNVPTFGDRFAPYAPVDPEEPALIVAGAEYTGAEVVERARAEASGLGLTGPGSRLLSGLAYDTWEGLSAGLYAPLASGGSVVLCVNLAEAGEEAVARRVESERVTATAR
;
A
#
# COMPACT_ATOMS: atom_id res chain seq x y z
N VAL A 1 35.80 20.01 -5.48
CA VAL A 1 35.43 18.96 -6.46
C VAL A 1 35.41 17.65 -5.72
N THR A 2 34.25 17.24 -5.25
CA THR A 2 34.06 15.90 -4.63
C THR A 2 33.09 15.14 -5.54
N GLY A 3 33.67 14.22 -6.32
CA GLY A 3 32.92 13.32 -7.17
C GLY A 3 32.16 12.31 -6.33
N ALA A 4 30.85 12.22 -6.54
CA ALA A 4 30.03 11.15 -6.01
C ALA A 4 30.51 9.82 -6.60
N ALA A 5 30.72 8.82 -5.75
CA ALA A 5 31.24 7.54 -6.16
C ALA A 5 30.23 6.83 -7.10
N PRO A 6 30.64 6.35 -8.28
CA PRO A 6 29.76 5.70 -9.25
C PRO A 6 29.27 4.31 -8.82
N GLY A 7 29.66 3.84 -7.63
CA GLY A 7 29.27 2.54 -7.08
C GLY A 7 27.84 2.46 -6.54
N ALA A 8 27.34 3.52 -5.90
CA ALA A 8 26.03 3.52 -5.25
C ALA A 8 24.86 3.46 -6.27
N ALA A 9 24.96 4.21 -7.37
CA ALA A 9 23.94 4.20 -8.42
C ALA A 9 23.86 2.85 -9.17
N ARG A 10 24.99 2.17 -9.34
CA ARG A 10 25.04 0.82 -9.93
C ARG A 10 24.48 -0.26 -9.00
N THR A 11 24.62 -0.11 -7.69
CA THR A 11 24.08 -1.05 -6.70
C THR A 11 22.56 -0.93 -6.62
N LEU A 12 22.01 0.30 -6.61
CA LEU A 12 20.57 0.54 -6.63
C LEU A 12 19.90 -0.01 -7.90
N ALA A 13 20.46 0.25 -9.08
CA ALA A 13 19.95 -0.27 -10.35
C ALA A 13 19.99 -1.82 -10.43
N ARG A 14 20.91 -2.47 -9.74
CA ARG A 14 21.00 -3.93 -9.70
C ARG A 14 19.98 -4.57 -8.75
N VAL A 15 19.70 -3.94 -7.62
CA VAL A 15 18.73 -4.43 -6.63
C VAL A 15 17.32 -4.40 -7.21
N THR A 16 16.93 -3.29 -7.85
CA THR A 16 15.59 -3.15 -8.44
C THR A 16 15.34 -4.03 -9.66
N ALA A 17 16.35 -4.48 -10.38
CA ALA A 17 16.18 -5.33 -11.56
C ALA A 17 15.76 -6.78 -11.24
N THR A 18 15.94 -7.23 -10.01
CA THR A 18 15.63 -8.59 -9.55
C THR A 18 14.29 -8.69 -8.83
N ASP A 19 13.66 -7.56 -8.49
CA ASP A 19 12.40 -7.55 -7.78
C ASP A 19 11.27 -8.04 -8.70
N ARG A 20 10.56 -9.08 -8.26
CA ARG A 20 9.51 -9.77 -9.00
C ARG A 20 8.12 -9.62 -8.36
N THR A 21 8.06 -9.19 -7.11
CA THR A 21 6.80 -8.95 -6.38
C THR A 21 6.77 -7.55 -5.78
N PRO A 22 5.58 -6.97 -5.48
CA PRO A 22 5.49 -5.72 -4.72
C PRO A 22 6.21 -5.77 -3.37
N ALA A 23 6.21 -6.93 -2.70
CA ALA A 23 6.95 -7.13 -1.45
C ALA A 23 8.47 -7.03 -1.66
N ASP A 24 9.00 -7.49 -2.80
CA ASP A 24 10.41 -7.31 -3.16
C ASP A 24 10.79 -5.83 -3.31
N LEU A 25 9.91 -5.05 -3.98
CA LEU A 25 10.12 -3.60 -4.12
C LEU A 25 10.24 -2.90 -2.76
N LEU A 26 9.39 -3.26 -1.80
CA LEU A 26 9.46 -2.71 -0.44
C LEU A 26 10.75 -3.14 0.27
N ARG A 27 11.15 -4.39 0.13
CA ARG A 27 12.40 -4.92 0.71
C ARG A 27 13.63 -4.19 0.14
N SER A 28 13.63 -3.95 -1.17
CA SER A 28 14.68 -3.18 -1.85
C SER A 28 14.71 -1.72 -1.39
N ALA A 29 13.54 -1.09 -1.23
CA ALA A 29 13.42 0.26 -0.69
C ALA A 29 13.97 0.35 0.74
N LEU A 30 13.63 -0.64 1.60
CA LEU A 30 14.08 -0.71 2.99
C LEU A 30 15.61 -0.89 3.08
N ALA A 31 16.18 -1.72 2.20
CA ALA A 31 17.63 -1.92 2.14
C ALA A 31 18.38 -0.69 1.63
N ALA A 32 17.75 0.12 0.77
CA ALA A 32 18.39 1.29 0.17
C ALA A 32 18.40 2.51 1.11
N ASP A 33 17.27 2.89 1.67
CA ASP A 33 17.13 4.02 2.60
C ASP A 33 15.87 3.88 3.46
N PRO A 34 15.98 3.31 4.65
CA PRO A 34 14.85 3.10 5.56
C PRO A 34 14.25 4.41 6.12
N ALA A 35 15.04 5.48 6.16
CA ALA A 35 14.62 6.73 6.81
C ALA A 35 13.86 7.67 5.88
N ARG A 36 13.97 7.50 4.54
CA ARG A 36 13.27 8.38 3.60
C ARG A 36 11.74 8.24 3.72
N PRO A 37 10.98 9.33 3.48
CA PRO A 37 9.52 9.24 3.34
C PRO A 37 9.15 8.27 2.21
N LEU A 38 8.14 7.42 2.44
CA LEU A 38 7.55 6.57 1.41
C LEU A 38 6.13 7.02 1.07
N VAL A 39 5.28 7.15 2.07
CA VAL A 39 3.89 7.59 1.92
C VAL A 39 3.65 8.79 2.81
N THR A 40 3.22 9.89 2.23
CA THR A 40 2.63 11.02 2.95
C THR A 40 1.16 11.08 2.57
N PHE A 41 0.29 10.86 3.54
CA PHE A 41 -1.16 10.82 3.36
C PHE A 41 -1.78 12.15 3.79
N TYR A 42 -2.73 12.63 3.01
CA TYR A 42 -3.59 13.77 3.33
C TYR A 42 -5.05 13.40 3.14
N ASP A 43 -5.88 13.73 4.10
CA ASP A 43 -7.34 13.77 3.95
C ASP A 43 -7.83 15.21 4.11
N ASP A 44 -8.28 15.80 3.02
CA ASP A 44 -8.69 17.20 3.00
C ASP A 44 -10.06 17.44 3.66
N ALA A 45 -10.88 16.40 3.87
CA ALA A 45 -12.13 16.50 4.62
C ALA A 45 -11.90 16.55 6.14
N THR A 46 -10.87 15.85 6.64
CA THR A 46 -10.60 15.77 8.09
C THR A 46 -9.42 16.64 8.53
N GLY A 47 -8.57 17.08 7.60
CA GLY A 47 -7.33 17.77 7.85
C GLY A 47 -6.20 16.83 8.34
N GLU A 48 -6.36 15.51 8.20
CA GLU A 48 -5.32 14.55 8.57
C GLU A 48 -4.10 14.69 7.66
N ARG A 49 -2.91 14.65 8.28
CA ARG A 49 -1.63 14.45 7.63
C ARG A 49 -0.83 13.40 8.38
N VAL A 50 -0.45 12.34 7.69
CA VAL A 50 0.43 11.28 8.21
C VAL A 50 1.58 11.10 7.25
N GLU A 51 2.82 11.01 7.76
CA GLU A 51 3.99 10.67 6.97
C GLU A 51 4.66 9.42 7.53
N LEU A 52 4.84 8.44 6.68
CA LEU A 52 5.48 7.18 7.00
C LEU A 52 6.81 7.08 6.24
N SER A 53 7.90 6.88 6.98
CA SER A 53 9.16 6.45 6.38
C SER A 53 9.04 5.03 5.82
N VAL A 54 9.99 4.65 4.95
CA VAL A 54 10.06 3.26 4.45
C VAL A 54 10.09 2.27 5.62
N ALA A 55 10.89 2.52 6.66
CA ALA A 55 10.97 1.65 7.83
C ALA A 55 9.64 1.56 8.59
N THR A 56 8.97 2.70 8.84
CA THR A 56 7.68 2.70 9.54
C THR A 56 6.61 1.98 8.72
N PHE A 57 6.57 2.23 7.42
CA PHE A 57 5.65 1.55 6.52
C PHE A 57 5.91 0.03 6.47
N ALA A 58 7.17 -0.38 6.34
CA ALA A 58 7.55 -1.79 6.35
C ALA A 58 7.22 -2.50 7.67
N ASN A 59 7.31 -1.82 8.81
CA ASN A 59 6.88 -2.38 10.10
C ASN A 59 5.37 -2.65 10.14
N TRP A 60 4.56 -1.73 9.60
CA TRP A 60 3.12 -1.96 9.47
C TRP A 60 2.82 -3.13 8.53
N VAL A 61 3.51 -3.21 7.38
CA VAL A 61 3.38 -4.33 6.44
C VAL A 61 3.75 -5.65 7.12
N ALA A 62 4.86 -5.71 7.86
CA ALA A 62 5.30 -6.91 8.56
C ALA A 62 4.28 -7.37 9.62
N LYS A 63 3.75 -6.45 10.44
CA LYS A 63 2.71 -6.76 11.43
C LYS A 63 1.43 -7.28 10.79
N THR A 64 1.01 -6.67 9.66
CA THR A 64 -0.19 -7.08 8.93
C THR A 64 0.02 -8.44 8.22
N ALA A 65 1.23 -8.69 7.70
CA ALA A 65 1.57 -9.98 7.11
C ALA A 65 1.60 -11.11 8.17
N ASN A 66 2.13 -10.83 9.37
CA ASN A 66 2.06 -11.76 10.50
C ASN A 66 0.61 -11.98 10.98
N LEU A 67 -0.23 -10.93 10.96
CA LEU A 67 -1.66 -11.08 11.23
C LEU A 67 -2.32 -12.02 10.22
N LEU A 68 -2.05 -11.86 8.92
CA LEU A 68 -2.55 -12.76 7.87
C LEU A 68 -2.06 -14.19 8.09
N GLN A 69 -0.73 -14.39 8.22
CA GLN A 69 -0.12 -15.72 8.29
C GLN A 69 -0.39 -16.43 9.61
N ASP A 70 -0.16 -15.76 10.75
CA ASP A 70 -0.21 -16.40 12.08
C ASP A 70 -1.58 -16.20 12.75
N GLY A 71 -2.23 -15.04 12.52
CA GLY A 71 -3.52 -14.73 13.13
C GLY A 71 -4.69 -15.35 12.38
N LEU A 72 -4.66 -15.29 11.05
CA LEU A 72 -5.74 -15.78 10.18
C LEU A 72 -5.42 -17.13 9.55
N SER A 73 -4.20 -17.63 9.69
CA SER A 73 -3.72 -18.85 9.01
C SER A 73 -3.89 -18.78 7.49
N ALA A 74 -3.72 -17.57 6.92
CA ALA A 74 -3.84 -17.36 5.49
C ALA A 74 -2.72 -18.08 4.74
N GLU A 75 -3.09 -18.76 3.66
CA GLU A 75 -2.17 -19.50 2.79
C GLU A 75 -2.00 -18.79 1.43
N PRO A 76 -0.88 -19.00 0.72
CA PRO A 76 -0.72 -18.49 -0.64
C PRO A 76 -1.90 -18.91 -1.54
N GLY A 77 -2.47 -17.93 -2.26
CA GLY A 77 -3.64 -18.11 -3.11
C GLY A 77 -4.99 -17.82 -2.45
N ASP A 78 -5.05 -17.70 -1.11
CA ASP A 78 -6.25 -17.19 -0.44
C ASP A 78 -6.56 -15.76 -0.91
N ARG A 79 -7.84 -15.39 -0.87
CA ARG A 79 -8.32 -14.10 -1.35
C ARG A 79 -8.77 -13.21 -0.19
N VAL A 80 -8.26 -11.98 -0.16
CA VAL A 80 -8.70 -10.94 0.75
C VAL A 80 -9.47 -9.86 -0.01
N ALA A 81 -10.76 -9.69 0.25
CA ALA A 81 -11.51 -8.57 -0.28
C ALA A 81 -11.17 -7.30 0.51
N LEU A 82 -10.58 -6.32 -0.16
CA LEU A 82 -10.23 -5.02 0.41
C LEU A 82 -11.31 -3.99 0.07
N LEU A 83 -12.28 -3.83 0.96
CA LEU A 83 -13.36 -2.84 0.86
C LEU A 83 -12.93 -1.51 1.50
N LEU A 84 -11.84 -0.95 1.00
CA LEU A 84 -11.15 0.21 1.56
C LEU A 84 -10.92 1.29 0.50
N PRO A 85 -11.00 2.58 0.86
CA PRO A 85 -10.63 3.67 -0.03
C PRO A 85 -9.11 3.76 -0.21
N ALA A 86 -8.67 4.71 -1.05
CA ALA A 86 -7.27 5.14 -1.08
C ALA A 86 -6.87 5.67 0.31
N HIS A 87 -5.95 4.96 0.96
CA HIS A 87 -5.49 5.28 2.32
C HIS A 87 -4.13 4.62 2.57
N TRP A 88 -3.32 5.18 3.47
CA TRP A 88 -2.03 4.59 3.81
C TRP A 88 -2.16 3.15 4.38
N GLN A 89 -3.23 2.86 5.15
CA GLN A 89 -3.48 1.51 5.67
C GLN A 89 -3.90 0.53 4.55
N THR A 90 -4.63 1.00 3.54
CA THR A 90 -4.93 0.17 2.36
C THR A 90 -3.66 -0.21 1.62
N ALA A 91 -2.72 0.74 1.46
CA ALA A 91 -1.40 0.47 0.88
C ALA A 91 -0.61 -0.56 1.71
N VAL A 92 -0.71 -0.52 3.05
CA VAL A 92 -0.12 -1.52 3.95
C VAL A 92 -0.72 -2.91 3.69
N TRP A 93 -2.04 -3.04 3.59
CA TRP A 93 -2.71 -4.31 3.32
C TRP A 93 -2.33 -4.90 1.96
N LEU A 94 -2.25 -4.08 0.90
CA LEU A 94 -1.80 -4.50 -0.44
C LEU A 94 -0.39 -5.13 -0.40
N LEU A 95 0.54 -4.52 0.32
CA LEU A 95 1.90 -5.03 0.45
C LEU A 95 2.00 -6.23 1.41
N ALA A 96 1.15 -6.30 2.42
CA ALA A 96 1.06 -7.46 3.32
C ALA A 96 0.53 -8.69 2.58
N CYS A 97 -0.53 -8.55 1.78
CA CYS A 97 -1.02 -9.63 0.91
C CYS A 97 0.09 -10.14 -0.02
N SER A 98 0.79 -9.23 -0.70
CA SER A 98 1.94 -9.59 -1.55
C SER A 98 3.06 -10.29 -0.78
N SER A 99 3.24 -9.98 0.51
CA SER A 99 4.30 -10.59 1.33
C SER A 99 3.98 -12.04 1.72
N VAL A 100 2.71 -12.37 1.87
CA VAL A 100 2.22 -13.72 2.22
C VAL A 100 1.96 -14.56 0.96
N GLY A 101 1.70 -13.93 -0.18
CA GLY A 101 1.26 -14.60 -1.40
C GLY A 101 -0.27 -14.71 -1.50
N VAL A 102 -0.99 -13.89 -0.74
CA VAL A 102 -2.46 -13.82 -0.74
C VAL A 102 -2.91 -12.85 -1.82
N VAL A 103 -4.01 -13.15 -2.49
CA VAL A 103 -4.58 -12.30 -3.54
C VAL A 103 -5.35 -11.13 -2.92
N ALA A 104 -4.89 -9.92 -3.16
CA ALA A 104 -5.61 -8.70 -2.79
C ALA A 104 -6.70 -8.39 -3.82
N ASP A 105 -7.97 -8.52 -3.47
CA ASP A 105 -9.12 -8.23 -4.33
C ASP A 105 -9.72 -6.87 -3.95
N VAL A 106 -9.32 -5.83 -4.68
CA VAL A 106 -9.71 -4.45 -4.37
C VAL A 106 -11.15 -4.19 -4.81
N ALA A 107 -11.96 -3.74 -3.86
CA ALA A 107 -13.42 -3.62 -4.03
C ALA A 107 -14.09 -4.92 -4.49
N GLY A 108 -13.47 -6.08 -4.16
CA GLY A 108 -13.95 -7.40 -4.55
C GLY A 108 -15.25 -7.82 -3.86
N ASP A 109 -15.82 -8.92 -4.35
CA ASP A 109 -17.03 -9.52 -3.76
C ASP A 109 -16.69 -10.27 -2.45
N PRO A 110 -17.13 -9.79 -1.27
CA PRO A 110 -16.83 -10.45 0.00
C PRO A 110 -17.35 -11.89 0.09
N ALA A 111 -18.42 -12.22 -0.64
CA ALA A 111 -18.97 -13.60 -0.63
C ALA A 111 -18.05 -14.62 -1.31
N ARG A 112 -17.07 -14.16 -2.07
CA ARG A 112 -16.07 -14.96 -2.80
C ARG A 112 -14.67 -14.90 -2.20
N ALA A 113 -14.51 -14.14 -1.11
CA ALA A 113 -13.23 -13.98 -0.42
C ALA A 113 -13.15 -14.89 0.81
N ASP A 114 -11.93 -15.31 1.14
CA ASP A 114 -11.63 -16.08 2.35
C ASP A 114 -11.62 -15.14 3.57
N PHE A 115 -11.18 -13.90 3.38
CA PHE A 115 -11.14 -12.85 4.39
C PHE A 115 -11.64 -11.53 3.82
N VAL A 116 -12.14 -10.64 4.68
CA VAL A 116 -12.51 -9.29 4.28
C VAL A 116 -11.91 -8.25 5.23
N VAL A 117 -11.50 -7.15 4.63
CA VAL A 117 -11.06 -5.95 5.35
C VAL A 117 -11.92 -4.79 4.88
N ALA A 118 -12.70 -4.20 5.79
CA ALA A 118 -13.67 -3.17 5.47
C ALA A 118 -13.39 -1.86 6.20
N GLY A 119 -13.69 -0.76 5.54
CA GLY A 119 -13.69 0.58 6.09
C GLY A 119 -15.08 1.17 6.26
N PRO A 120 -15.19 2.41 6.75
CA PRO A 120 -16.46 3.13 6.86
C PRO A 120 -17.23 3.12 5.53
N GLY A 121 -18.52 2.83 5.62
CA GLY A 121 -19.41 2.72 4.44
C GLY A 121 -19.47 1.32 3.81
N SER A 122 -18.58 0.37 4.18
CA SER A 122 -18.51 -0.97 3.57
C SER A 122 -18.78 -2.11 4.55
N PHE A 123 -19.03 -1.83 5.84
CA PHE A 123 -19.18 -2.87 6.85
C PHE A 123 -20.37 -3.81 6.59
N GLU A 124 -21.51 -3.29 6.14
CA GLU A 124 -22.67 -4.12 5.82
C GLU A 124 -22.37 -5.09 4.68
N ALA A 125 -21.72 -4.60 3.61
CA ALA A 125 -21.34 -5.43 2.47
C ALA A 125 -20.35 -6.53 2.89
N GLY A 126 -19.39 -6.21 3.75
CA GLY A 126 -18.37 -7.17 4.21
C GLY A 126 -18.93 -8.33 5.04
N LEU A 127 -20.14 -8.21 5.62
CA LEU A 127 -20.79 -9.32 6.33
C LEU A 127 -21.14 -10.51 5.42
N ALA A 128 -21.10 -10.35 4.11
CA ALA A 128 -21.28 -11.45 3.16
C ALA A 128 -20.10 -12.44 3.16
N CYS A 129 -18.92 -12.04 3.65
CA CYS A 129 -17.78 -12.94 3.83
C CYS A 129 -18.08 -13.97 4.93
N ARG A 130 -17.77 -15.24 4.66
CA ARG A 130 -17.94 -16.34 5.64
C ARG A 130 -16.75 -16.53 6.56
N GLY A 131 -15.58 -16.03 6.14
CA GLY A 131 -14.36 -16.07 6.92
C GLY A 131 -14.22 -14.88 7.87
N GLU A 132 -13.00 -14.67 8.34
CA GLU A 132 -12.69 -13.61 9.30
C GLU A 132 -12.82 -12.21 8.67
N ARG A 133 -13.25 -11.25 9.49
CA ARG A 133 -13.54 -9.89 9.06
C ARG A 133 -12.84 -8.88 9.95
N TYR A 134 -12.04 -8.01 9.34
CA TYR A 134 -11.38 -6.91 10.02
C TYR A 134 -11.99 -5.56 9.64
N ALA A 135 -12.26 -4.73 10.64
CA ALA A 135 -12.68 -3.35 10.46
C ALA A 135 -11.50 -2.40 10.68
N LEU A 136 -11.35 -1.45 9.76
CA LEU A 136 -10.48 -0.30 9.90
C LEU A 136 -11.32 0.94 10.14
N SER A 137 -11.04 1.68 11.22
CA SER A 137 -11.74 2.93 11.49
C SER A 137 -11.35 4.03 10.51
N LEU A 138 -10.18 3.91 9.88
CA LEU A 138 -9.51 4.92 9.06
C LEU A 138 -9.41 6.29 9.78
N ALA A 139 -9.53 6.29 11.09
CA ALA A 139 -9.37 7.48 11.90
C ALA A 139 -7.89 7.88 12.01
N PRO A 140 -7.58 9.17 12.23
CA PRO A 140 -6.21 9.66 12.29
C PRO A 140 -5.30 8.81 13.17
N LEU A 141 -4.08 8.54 12.66
CA LEU A 141 -3.08 7.67 13.28
C LEU A 141 -3.52 6.20 13.45
N GLY A 142 -4.51 5.73 12.70
CA GLY A 142 -5.01 4.37 12.78
C GLY A 142 -5.62 4.02 14.14
N ARG A 143 -6.36 4.97 14.76
CA ARG A 143 -6.98 4.76 16.07
C ARG A 143 -8.04 3.66 16.03
N ARG A 144 -8.14 2.93 17.15
CA ARG A 144 -9.18 1.92 17.36
C ARG A 144 -10.59 2.53 17.39
N PHE A 145 -11.58 1.70 17.16
CA PHE A 145 -12.98 2.06 17.37
C PHE A 145 -13.31 2.34 18.84
N VAL A 146 -14.22 3.30 19.06
CA VAL A 146 -14.79 3.59 20.37
C VAL A 146 -16.30 3.73 20.21
N PRO A 147 -17.11 2.89 20.88
CA PRO A 147 -16.77 1.97 21.98
C PRO A 147 -16.17 0.62 21.52
N GLY A 148 -16.24 0.26 20.25
CA GLY A 148 -15.73 -0.99 19.65
C GLY A 148 -16.00 -1.03 18.17
N PRO A 149 -15.50 -2.04 17.44
CA PRO A 149 -15.72 -2.21 16.02
C PRO A 149 -17.21 -2.53 15.73
N PRO A 150 -17.65 -2.42 14.46
CA PRO A 150 -18.96 -2.89 14.05
C PRO A 150 -19.17 -4.37 14.40
N GLU A 151 -20.42 -4.75 14.67
CA GLU A 151 -20.77 -6.15 14.98
C GLU A 151 -20.33 -7.09 13.84
N GLY A 152 -19.73 -8.21 14.22
CA GLY A 152 -19.21 -9.20 13.29
C GLY A 152 -17.82 -8.90 12.72
N TYR A 153 -17.11 -7.90 13.29
CA TYR A 153 -15.75 -7.54 12.89
C TYR A 153 -14.79 -7.51 14.08
N ASP A 154 -13.55 -7.87 13.81
CA ASP A 154 -12.43 -7.59 14.68
C ASP A 154 -11.84 -6.19 14.39
N ASP A 155 -11.35 -5.50 15.44
CA ASP A 155 -10.69 -4.20 15.29
C ASP A 155 -9.23 -4.39 14.90
N TYR A 156 -8.88 -4.01 13.65
CA TYR A 156 -7.51 -4.07 13.17
C TYR A 156 -6.53 -3.29 14.06
N ALA A 157 -6.93 -2.11 14.53
CA ALA A 157 -6.07 -1.26 15.35
C ALA A 157 -5.80 -1.83 16.75
N VAL A 158 -6.63 -2.78 17.22
CA VAL A 158 -6.40 -3.51 18.49
C VAL A 158 -5.50 -4.72 18.24
N ASN A 159 -5.71 -5.44 17.16
CA ASN A 159 -5.05 -6.73 16.92
C ASN A 159 -3.66 -6.58 16.30
N VAL A 160 -3.50 -5.74 15.27
CA VAL A 160 -2.23 -5.64 14.51
C VAL A 160 -1.02 -5.24 15.38
N PRO A 161 -1.12 -4.40 16.43
CA PRO A 161 0.04 -4.06 17.24
C PRO A 161 0.63 -5.23 18.04
N THR A 162 -0.15 -6.31 18.22
CA THR A 162 0.29 -7.49 18.97
C THR A 162 1.25 -8.38 18.16
N PHE A 163 1.31 -8.19 16.83
CA PHE A 163 2.19 -8.95 15.95
C PHE A 163 3.57 -8.33 15.80
N GLY A 164 4.54 -9.16 15.42
CA GLY A 164 5.94 -8.76 15.24
C GLY A 164 6.14 -7.81 14.07
N ASP A 165 7.15 -6.94 14.17
CA ASP A 165 7.56 -5.98 13.14
C ASP A 165 8.58 -6.55 12.13
N ARG A 166 8.80 -7.86 12.17
CA ARG A 166 9.58 -8.63 11.21
C ARG A 166 8.73 -9.75 10.67
N PHE A 167 8.77 -9.95 9.37
CA PHE A 167 8.02 -10.98 8.68
C PHE A 167 8.93 -11.85 7.83
N ALA A 168 8.65 -13.15 7.82
CA ALA A 168 9.20 -14.12 6.88
C ALA A 168 8.08 -15.09 6.48
N PRO A 169 7.80 -15.27 5.18
CA PRO A 169 6.76 -16.18 4.74
C PRO A 169 7.18 -17.64 5.04
N TYR A 170 6.20 -18.48 5.40
CA TYR A 170 6.44 -19.91 5.63
C TYR A 170 6.77 -20.67 4.33
N ALA A 171 6.27 -20.18 3.19
CA ALA A 171 6.62 -20.68 1.86
C ALA A 171 7.07 -19.51 0.97
N PRO A 172 7.99 -19.74 0.02
CA PRO A 172 8.35 -18.73 -0.98
C PRO A 172 7.10 -18.29 -1.76
N VAL A 173 6.96 -16.97 -1.95
CA VAL A 173 5.89 -16.42 -2.80
C VAL A 173 6.32 -16.54 -4.25
N ASP A 174 5.49 -17.19 -5.06
CA ASP A 174 5.73 -17.30 -6.50
C ASP A 174 5.26 -16.00 -7.20
N PRO A 175 6.14 -15.28 -7.90
CA PRO A 175 5.77 -14.06 -8.60
C PRO A 175 4.84 -14.28 -9.80
N GLU A 176 4.71 -15.50 -10.29
CA GLU A 176 3.84 -15.84 -11.44
C GLU A 176 2.40 -16.19 -10.98
N GLU A 177 2.16 -16.36 -9.69
CA GLU A 177 0.82 -16.59 -9.17
C GLU A 177 0.02 -15.28 -9.04
N PRO A 178 -1.34 -15.35 -9.06
CA PRO A 178 -2.20 -14.20 -8.85
C PRO A 178 -1.88 -13.47 -7.54
N ALA A 179 -1.78 -12.14 -7.58
CA ALA A 179 -1.45 -11.32 -6.42
C ALA A 179 -2.41 -10.14 -6.22
N LEU A 180 -3.04 -9.66 -7.30
CA LEU A 180 -3.91 -8.49 -7.27
C LEU A 180 -5.09 -8.67 -8.22
N ILE A 181 -6.29 -8.35 -7.74
CA ILE A 181 -7.48 -8.16 -8.57
C ILE A 181 -7.96 -6.72 -8.36
N VAL A 182 -8.16 -5.98 -9.44
CA VAL A 182 -8.72 -4.63 -9.41
C VAL A 182 -9.57 -4.39 -10.66
N ALA A 183 -10.74 -3.79 -10.49
CA ALA A 183 -11.71 -3.56 -11.57
C ALA A 183 -12.00 -4.85 -12.38
N GLY A 184 -11.97 -6.02 -11.74
CA GLY A 184 -12.18 -7.33 -12.36
C GLY A 184 -11.00 -7.87 -13.19
N ALA A 185 -9.89 -7.15 -13.31
CA ALA A 185 -8.67 -7.63 -13.92
C ALA A 185 -7.75 -8.26 -12.87
N GLU A 186 -7.20 -9.43 -13.20
CA GLU A 186 -6.25 -10.16 -12.36
C GLU A 186 -4.83 -9.93 -12.84
N TYR A 187 -3.90 -9.76 -11.90
CA TYR A 187 -2.48 -9.55 -12.16
C TYR A 187 -1.64 -10.46 -11.27
N THR A 188 -0.60 -11.05 -11.84
CA THR A 188 0.44 -11.75 -11.07
C THR A 188 1.36 -10.74 -10.34
N GLY A 189 2.13 -11.23 -9.38
CA GLY A 189 3.12 -10.37 -8.69
C GLY A 189 4.12 -9.74 -9.66
N ALA A 190 4.56 -10.51 -10.66
CA ALA A 190 5.49 -10.06 -11.70
C ALA A 190 4.87 -8.99 -12.60
N GLU A 191 3.61 -9.17 -13.03
CA GLU A 191 2.90 -8.19 -13.85
C GLU A 191 2.67 -6.87 -13.13
N VAL A 192 2.34 -6.91 -11.83
CA VAL A 192 2.22 -5.69 -11.01
C VAL A 192 3.53 -4.90 -11.03
N VAL A 193 4.67 -5.57 -10.83
CA VAL A 193 5.99 -4.91 -10.82
C VAL A 193 6.38 -4.38 -12.20
N GLU A 194 6.17 -5.16 -13.26
CA GLU A 194 6.48 -4.75 -14.63
C GLU A 194 5.67 -3.51 -15.05
N ARG A 195 4.36 -3.55 -14.83
CA ARG A 195 3.46 -2.41 -15.12
C ARG A 195 3.81 -1.19 -14.29
N ALA A 196 4.07 -1.36 -12.99
CA ALA A 196 4.46 -0.27 -12.12
C ALA A 196 5.74 0.44 -12.58
N ARG A 197 6.73 -0.31 -13.06
CA ARG A 197 7.97 0.25 -13.64
C ARG A 197 7.71 1.00 -14.96
N ALA A 198 6.88 0.44 -15.83
CA ALA A 198 6.50 1.08 -17.08
C ALA A 198 5.79 2.42 -16.82
N GLU A 199 4.82 2.44 -15.92
CA GLU A 199 4.10 3.65 -15.56
C GLU A 199 4.95 4.66 -14.80
N ALA A 200 5.84 4.22 -13.91
CA ALA A 200 6.81 5.10 -13.27
C ALA A 200 7.65 5.86 -14.31
N SER A 201 8.08 5.18 -15.36
CA SER A 201 8.78 5.80 -16.48
C SER A 201 7.90 6.79 -17.25
N GLY A 202 6.64 6.43 -17.52
CA GLY A 202 5.66 7.29 -18.17
C GLY A 202 5.32 8.55 -17.38
N LEU A 203 5.30 8.44 -16.05
CA LEU A 203 5.09 9.56 -15.12
C LEU A 203 6.35 10.39 -14.85
N GLY A 204 7.49 10.05 -15.45
CA GLY A 204 8.77 10.75 -15.24
C GLY A 204 9.40 10.52 -13.86
N LEU A 205 9.05 9.42 -13.18
CA LEU A 205 9.63 9.07 -11.89
C LEU A 205 11.00 8.41 -12.10
N THR A 206 12.08 9.17 -11.86
CA THR A 206 13.44 8.78 -12.23
C THR A 206 14.30 8.28 -11.07
N GLY A 207 13.71 7.97 -9.92
CA GLY A 207 14.44 7.40 -8.79
C GLY A 207 14.10 8.03 -7.43
N PRO A 208 14.98 7.90 -6.43
CA PRO A 208 14.69 8.24 -5.03
C PRO A 208 14.29 9.69 -4.76
N GLY A 209 14.63 10.62 -5.65
CA GLY A 209 14.20 12.02 -5.58
C GLY A 209 12.81 12.29 -6.13
N SER A 210 12.18 11.29 -6.78
CA SER A 210 10.84 11.45 -7.34
C SER A 210 9.78 11.39 -6.24
N ARG A 211 8.82 12.33 -6.32
CA ARG A 211 7.71 12.43 -5.38
C ARG A 211 6.42 12.71 -6.14
N LEU A 212 5.54 11.72 -6.19
CA LEU A 212 4.29 11.79 -6.95
C LEU A 212 3.14 12.21 -6.02
N LEU A 213 2.40 13.26 -6.37
CA LEU A 213 1.11 13.54 -5.75
C LEU A 213 0.03 12.77 -6.51
N SER A 214 -0.70 11.91 -5.81
CA SER A 214 -1.84 11.17 -6.36
C SER A 214 -3.13 11.56 -5.64
N GLY A 215 -4.15 11.95 -6.41
CA GLY A 215 -5.52 12.16 -5.96
C GLY A 215 -6.49 11.10 -6.49
N LEU A 216 -5.97 10.01 -7.06
CA LEU A 216 -6.77 8.96 -7.67
C LEU A 216 -7.27 7.95 -6.63
N ALA A 217 -8.47 7.42 -6.85
CA ALA A 217 -9.04 6.34 -6.05
C ALA A 217 -8.34 5.00 -6.34
N TYR A 218 -8.41 4.06 -5.39
CA TYR A 218 -7.75 2.75 -5.50
C TYR A 218 -8.60 1.67 -6.20
N ASP A 219 -9.76 2.03 -6.71
CA ASP A 219 -10.67 1.12 -7.42
C ASP A 219 -10.27 0.82 -8.88
N THR A 220 -9.18 1.43 -9.36
CA THR A 220 -8.61 1.19 -10.68
C THR A 220 -7.10 0.89 -10.59
N TRP A 221 -6.56 0.28 -11.65
CA TRP A 221 -5.12 0.06 -11.76
C TRP A 221 -4.34 1.38 -11.73
N GLU A 222 -4.81 2.39 -12.45
CA GLU A 222 -4.17 3.71 -12.51
C GLU A 222 -4.05 4.34 -11.13
N GLY A 223 -5.11 4.22 -10.32
CA GLY A 223 -5.13 4.73 -8.95
C GLY A 223 -4.15 4.01 -8.03
N LEU A 224 -4.15 2.68 -8.07
CA LEU A 224 -3.19 1.86 -7.32
C LEU A 224 -1.75 2.09 -7.77
N SER A 225 -1.53 2.20 -9.06
CA SER A 225 -0.22 2.46 -9.62
C SER A 225 0.31 3.82 -9.17
N ALA A 226 -0.44 4.90 -9.39
CA ALA A 226 -0.03 6.25 -8.99
C ALA A 226 0.04 6.41 -7.46
N GLY A 227 -0.87 5.78 -6.72
CA GLY A 227 -0.96 5.91 -5.26
C GLY A 227 0.02 5.02 -4.47
N LEU A 228 0.65 4.02 -5.12
CA LEU A 228 1.54 3.10 -4.43
C LEU A 228 2.63 2.52 -5.33
N TYR A 229 2.26 1.76 -6.38
CA TYR A 229 3.19 0.85 -7.04
C TYR A 229 4.25 1.56 -7.89
N ALA A 230 3.88 2.58 -8.68
CA ALA A 230 4.83 3.30 -9.53
C ALA A 230 5.85 4.10 -8.72
N PRO A 231 5.48 4.90 -7.69
CA PRO A 231 6.45 5.50 -6.79
C PRO A 231 7.38 4.49 -6.12
N LEU A 232 6.84 3.37 -5.63
CA LEU A 232 7.64 2.32 -4.99
C LEU A 232 8.62 1.67 -5.98
N ALA A 233 8.16 1.33 -7.20
CA ALA A 233 8.97 0.71 -8.25
C ALA A 233 10.09 1.63 -8.76
N SER A 234 9.89 2.95 -8.73
CA SER A 234 10.94 3.94 -9.07
C SER A 234 11.95 4.18 -7.94
N GLY A 235 11.68 3.69 -6.73
CA GLY A 235 12.41 4.07 -5.52
C GLY A 235 12.06 5.46 -4.99
N GLY A 236 11.01 6.08 -5.51
CA GLY A 236 10.47 7.38 -5.11
C GLY A 236 9.52 7.31 -3.90
N SER A 237 8.66 8.30 -3.78
CA SER A 237 7.65 8.43 -2.71
C SER A 237 6.33 8.96 -3.25
N VAL A 238 5.25 8.76 -2.50
CA VAL A 238 3.93 9.28 -2.86
C VAL A 238 3.40 10.26 -1.82
N VAL A 239 2.73 11.31 -2.29
CA VAL A 239 1.82 12.16 -1.52
C VAL A 239 0.41 11.75 -1.93
N LEU A 240 -0.19 10.88 -1.14
CA LEU A 240 -1.53 10.33 -1.38
C LEU A 240 -2.56 11.28 -0.78
N CYS A 241 -3.43 11.80 -1.62
CA CYS A 241 -4.44 12.79 -1.21
C CYS A 241 -5.84 12.23 -1.47
N VAL A 242 -6.69 12.25 -0.46
CA VAL A 242 -8.13 11.98 -0.60
C VAL A 242 -8.93 13.25 -0.34
N ASN A 243 -10.15 13.33 -0.88
CA ASN A 243 -11.01 14.49 -0.81
C ASN A 243 -10.35 15.78 -1.35
N LEU A 244 -9.44 15.64 -2.33
CA LEU A 244 -8.59 16.71 -2.85
C LEU A 244 -9.40 17.91 -3.41
N ALA A 245 -10.62 17.66 -3.88
CA ALA A 245 -11.53 18.72 -4.34
C ALA A 245 -11.93 19.70 -3.23
N GLU A 246 -11.90 19.27 -1.97
CA GLU A 246 -12.23 20.09 -0.80
C GLU A 246 -11.11 21.07 -0.43
N ALA A 247 -9.86 20.76 -0.81
CA ALA A 247 -8.71 21.58 -0.48
C ALA A 247 -8.67 22.93 -1.24
N GLY A 248 -9.22 22.97 -2.46
CA GLY A 248 -9.09 24.08 -3.38
C GLY A 248 -7.69 24.21 -4.02
N GLU A 249 -7.63 24.90 -5.16
CA GLU A 249 -6.40 24.95 -6.00
C GLU A 249 -5.19 25.54 -5.29
N GLU A 250 -5.39 26.60 -4.50
CA GLU A 250 -4.29 27.24 -3.76
C GLU A 250 -3.66 26.32 -2.71
N ALA A 251 -4.48 25.54 -1.98
CA ALA A 251 -3.96 24.60 -0.98
C ALA A 251 -3.20 23.46 -1.64
N VAL A 252 -3.69 22.99 -2.78
CA VAL A 252 -3.00 21.97 -3.59
C VAL A 252 -1.67 22.50 -4.12
N ALA A 253 -1.62 23.75 -4.63
CA ALA A 253 -0.38 24.36 -5.11
C ALA A 253 0.65 24.52 -3.97
N ARG A 254 0.23 24.98 -2.80
CA ARG A 254 1.10 25.05 -1.61
C ARG A 254 1.61 23.65 -1.20
N ARG A 255 0.78 22.61 -1.29
CA ARG A 255 1.17 21.22 -1.00
C ARG A 255 2.22 20.73 -1.98
N VAL A 256 2.03 20.98 -3.27
CA VAL A 256 3.00 20.61 -4.31
C VAL A 256 4.38 21.23 -4.00
N GLU A 257 4.43 22.50 -3.59
CA GLU A 257 5.66 23.19 -3.22
C GLU A 257 6.26 22.65 -1.91
N SER A 258 5.46 22.59 -0.83
CA SER A 258 5.94 22.20 0.50
C SER A 258 6.40 20.74 0.56
N GLU A 259 5.70 19.84 -0.15
CA GLU A 259 6.04 18.42 -0.23
C GLU A 259 7.09 18.14 -1.34
N ARG A 260 7.55 19.16 -2.07
CA ARG A 260 8.53 19.01 -3.16
C ARG A 260 8.08 17.98 -4.20
N VAL A 261 6.82 18.04 -4.59
CA VAL A 261 6.23 17.15 -5.59
C VAL A 261 6.92 17.36 -6.94
N THR A 262 7.29 16.26 -7.61
CA THR A 262 7.95 16.27 -8.92
C THR A 262 7.02 15.87 -10.06
N ALA A 263 5.92 15.16 -9.74
CA ALA A 263 4.91 14.74 -10.71
C ALA A 263 3.53 14.69 -10.03
N THR A 264 2.45 14.77 -10.82
CA THR A 264 1.07 14.72 -10.31
C THR A 264 0.20 13.79 -11.16
N ALA A 265 -0.67 12.99 -10.50
CA ALA A 265 -1.74 12.19 -11.09
C ALA A 265 -3.06 12.56 -10.40
N ARG A 266 -4.04 13.09 -11.18
CA ARG A 266 -5.33 13.59 -10.64
C ARG A 266 -6.49 13.12 -11.50
#